data_e5cba740235f8abbb9d569f8b902d0b6
#
_entry.id   e5cba740235f8abbb9d569f8b902d0b6
#
_cell.length_a   1.000
_cell.length_b   1.000
_cell.length_c   1.000
_cell.angle_alpha   90.00
_cell.angle_beta   90.00
_cell.angle_gamma   90.00
#
_symmetry.space_group_name_H-M   'P 1'
#
loop_
_entity.id
_entity.type
_entity.pdbx_description
1 polymer ?
#
loop_
_entity_poly.entity_id
_entity_poly.type
_entity_poly.pdbx_seq_one_letter_code
_entity_poly.pdbx_strand_id
1 'polypeptide(L)'
;MKVLMVLTSHDKLGDTGRKTGFWLEELAAPYYEFKDADAQITLASPKGGRPPLDPKSNDPSFQTDVTHRFEKDADAEGQLDKTVRLDSVKQEDYDTVFYPGGHGPMWDLAEDPNSIKLIESFLAAGKPVALVCHAPGVLRHVKTAVGKPLVEARR
;
A
#
# COMPACT_ATOMS: atom_id res chain seq x y z
N MET A 1 8.18 -13.68 -9.59
CA MET A 1 7.42 -13.32 -8.37
C MET A 1 6.35 -12.30 -8.73
N LYS A 2 5.14 -12.42 -8.19
CA LYS A 2 4.04 -11.47 -8.39
C LYS A 2 3.78 -10.71 -7.10
N VAL A 3 3.93 -9.40 -7.13
CA VAL A 3 3.82 -8.51 -5.98
C VAL A 3 2.59 -7.62 -6.13
N LEU A 4 1.76 -7.58 -5.11
CA LEU A 4 0.67 -6.63 -4.99
C LEU A 4 1.12 -5.49 -4.08
N MET A 5 1.01 -4.24 -4.53
CA MET A 5 1.22 -3.06 -3.69
C MET A 5 -0.11 -2.32 -3.52
N VAL A 6 -0.54 -2.14 -2.28
CA VAL A 6 -1.85 -1.57 -1.94
C VAL A 6 -1.68 -0.17 -1.38
N LEU A 7 -2.19 0.83 -2.12
CA LEU A 7 -2.11 2.25 -1.76
C LEU A 7 -3.45 2.75 -1.22
N THR A 8 -3.39 3.81 -0.41
CA THR A 8 -4.59 4.49 0.10
C THR A 8 -5.33 5.26 -1.00
N SER A 9 -6.64 5.39 -0.87
CA SER A 9 -7.47 6.33 -1.63
C SER A 9 -7.92 7.54 -0.78
N HIS A 10 -7.40 7.69 0.44
CA HIS A 10 -7.78 8.73 1.39
C HIS A 10 -6.84 9.94 1.31
N ASP A 11 -7.40 11.16 1.22
CA ASP A 11 -6.64 12.39 0.95
C ASP A 11 -6.72 13.47 2.04
N LYS A 12 -7.36 13.18 3.18
CA LYS A 12 -7.56 14.15 4.26
C LYS A 12 -6.84 13.75 5.54
N LEU A 13 -6.08 14.66 6.12
CA LEU A 13 -5.41 14.44 7.42
C LEU A 13 -6.36 14.81 8.57
N GLY A 14 -7.36 13.94 8.83
CA GLY A 14 -8.39 14.19 9.83
C GLY A 14 -9.07 15.54 9.63
N ASP A 15 -9.35 16.23 10.73
CA ASP A 15 -10.02 17.54 10.75
C ASP A 15 -9.04 18.73 10.69
N THR A 16 -7.80 18.49 10.30
CA THR A 16 -6.75 19.53 10.27
C THR A 16 -6.86 20.50 9.09
N GLY A 17 -7.71 20.21 8.10
CA GLY A 17 -7.79 20.92 6.83
C GLY A 17 -6.62 20.62 5.87
N ARG A 18 -5.68 19.76 6.26
CA ARG A 18 -4.50 19.40 5.47
C ARG A 18 -4.77 18.17 4.60
N LYS A 19 -4.07 18.10 3.47
CA LYS A 19 -4.05 16.92 2.59
C LYS A 19 -3.07 15.87 3.12
N THR A 20 -3.32 14.62 2.76
CA THR A 20 -2.42 13.48 2.92
C THR A 20 -2.62 12.51 1.76
N GLY A 21 -2.04 11.34 1.85
CA GLY A 21 -2.12 10.29 0.84
C GLY A 21 -1.07 9.23 1.16
N PHE A 22 -0.54 8.57 0.11
CA PHE A 22 0.62 7.71 0.24
C PHE A 22 1.91 8.55 0.22
N TRP A 23 2.99 8.00 0.79
CA TRP A 23 4.32 8.62 0.78
C TRP A 23 5.12 8.12 -0.43
N LEU A 24 5.62 9.04 -1.28
CA LEU A 24 6.23 8.70 -2.58
C LEU A 24 7.43 7.76 -2.46
N GLU A 25 8.39 8.05 -1.57
CA GLU A 25 9.58 7.21 -1.36
C GLU A 25 9.21 5.77 -0.96
N GLU A 26 8.17 5.63 -0.14
CA GLU A 26 7.73 4.33 0.38
C GLU A 26 6.98 3.48 -0.66
N LEU A 27 6.57 4.08 -1.77
CA LEU A 27 6.16 3.37 -2.97
C LEU A 27 7.37 3.13 -3.87
N ALA A 28 8.13 4.18 -4.20
CA ALA A 28 9.15 4.14 -5.24
C ALA A 28 10.31 3.19 -4.90
N ALA A 29 10.83 3.24 -3.67
CA ALA A 29 11.96 2.40 -3.27
C ALA A 29 11.62 0.91 -3.36
N PRO A 30 10.59 0.37 -2.68
CA PRO A 30 10.25 -1.04 -2.82
C PRO A 30 9.74 -1.41 -4.23
N TYR A 31 9.12 -0.48 -4.96
CA TYR A 31 8.72 -0.73 -6.35
C TYR A 31 9.93 -1.10 -7.21
N TYR A 32 11.04 -0.35 -7.11
CA TYR A 32 12.22 -0.65 -7.90
C TYR A 32 13.04 -1.81 -7.37
N GLU A 33 13.06 -2.06 -6.07
CA GLU A 33 13.64 -3.30 -5.53
C GLU A 33 12.95 -4.54 -6.13
N PHE A 34 11.63 -4.51 -6.24
CA PHE A 34 10.89 -5.59 -6.88
C PHE A 34 11.04 -5.61 -8.40
N LYS A 35 10.96 -4.45 -9.05
CA LYS A 35 11.06 -4.33 -10.52
C LYS A 35 12.44 -4.78 -11.02
N ASP A 36 13.50 -4.34 -10.36
CA ASP A 36 14.88 -4.65 -10.71
C ASP A 36 15.24 -6.14 -10.39
N ALA A 37 14.41 -6.81 -9.57
CA ALA A 37 14.43 -8.25 -9.33
C ALA A 37 13.46 -9.05 -10.24
N ASP A 38 13.03 -8.48 -11.36
CA ASP A 38 12.14 -9.11 -12.35
C ASP A 38 10.78 -9.54 -11.79
N ALA A 39 10.27 -8.87 -10.75
CA ALA A 39 8.93 -9.13 -10.24
C ALA A 39 7.86 -8.44 -11.09
N GLN A 40 6.72 -9.12 -11.23
CA GLN A 40 5.51 -8.52 -11.78
C GLN A 40 4.79 -7.75 -10.68
N ILE A 41 4.63 -6.44 -10.84
CA ILE A 41 4.01 -5.56 -9.84
C ILE A 41 2.62 -5.17 -10.30
N THR A 42 1.66 -5.25 -9.38
CA THR A 42 0.31 -4.69 -9.55
C THR A 42 0.08 -3.65 -8.46
N LEU A 43 -0.34 -2.46 -8.85
CA LEU A 43 -0.77 -1.42 -7.92
C LEU A 43 -2.29 -1.47 -7.75
N ALA A 44 -2.76 -1.46 -6.52
CA ALA A 44 -4.18 -1.48 -6.17
C ALA A 44 -4.51 -0.36 -5.18
N SER A 45 -5.75 0.09 -5.19
CA SER A 45 -6.27 1.02 -4.18
C SER A 45 -7.78 0.79 -3.96
N PRO A 46 -8.37 1.20 -2.82
CA PRO A 46 -9.79 0.99 -2.56
C PRO A 46 -10.70 1.46 -3.69
N LYS A 47 -10.43 2.64 -4.26
CA LYS A 47 -11.26 3.25 -5.31
C LYS A 47 -10.81 2.93 -6.73
N GLY A 48 -9.59 2.41 -6.91
CA GLY A 48 -8.94 2.36 -8.21
C GLY A 48 -8.53 3.75 -8.73
N GLY A 49 -7.90 3.79 -9.90
CA GLY A 49 -7.38 5.04 -10.47
C GLY A 49 -6.18 5.59 -9.70
N ARG A 50 -5.90 6.88 -9.83
CA ARG A 50 -4.73 7.50 -9.20
C ARG A 50 -4.95 7.72 -7.70
N PRO A 51 -4.13 7.12 -6.83
CA PRO A 51 -4.14 7.38 -5.39
C PRO A 51 -3.67 8.81 -5.07
N PRO A 52 -4.15 9.42 -3.98
CA PRO A 52 -3.65 10.73 -3.54
C PRO A 52 -2.23 10.59 -2.99
N LEU A 53 -1.35 11.47 -3.45
CA LEU A 53 0.00 11.64 -2.93
C LEU A 53 -0.03 12.58 -1.71
N ASP A 54 0.67 12.24 -0.63
CA ASP A 54 0.90 13.19 0.44
C ASP A 54 1.76 14.36 -0.08
N PRO A 55 1.26 15.60 -0.06
CA PRO A 55 1.98 16.72 -0.64
C PRO A 55 3.38 16.95 -0.03
N LYS A 56 3.54 16.59 1.24
CA LYS A 56 4.82 16.72 1.92
C LYS A 56 5.87 15.75 1.37
N SER A 57 5.46 14.57 0.92
CA SER A 57 6.40 13.59 0.35
C SER A 57 6.97 14.05 -0.99
N ASN A 58 6.32 15.01 -1.65
CA ASN A 58 6.77 15.61 -2.90
C ASN A 58 7.58 16.92 -2.69
N ASP A 59 7.82 17.32 -1.45
CA ASP A 59 8.71 18.46 -1.15
C ASP A 59 10.14 18.09 -1.56
N PRO A 60 10.91 19.03 -2.17
CA PRO A 60 12.29 18.77 -2.58
C PRO A 60 13.21 18.21 -1.50
N SER A 61 12.93 18.53 -0.23
CA SER A 61 13.70 18.01 0.91
C SER A 61 13.48 16.52 1.21
N PHE A 62 12.43 15.92 0.64
CA PHE A 62 12.09 14.49 0.77
C PHE A 62 12.28 13.71 -0.53
N GLN A 63 12.71 14.37 -1.59
CA GLN A 63 13.00 13.70 -2.85
C GLN A 63 14.34 12.97 -2.80
N THR A 64 14.39 11.82 -3.47
CA THR A 64 15.57 10.97 -3.58
C THR A 64 15.78 10.57 -5.04
N ASP A 65 16.90 9.92 -5.35
CA ASP A 65 17.15 9.43 -6.70
C ASP A 65 16.06 8.45 -7.16
N VAL A 66 15.52 7.65 -6.25
CA VAL A 66 14.49 6.68 -6.58
C VAL A 66 13.11 7.32 -6.79
N THR A 67 12.77 8.38 -6.06
CA THR A 67 11.53 9.14 -6.34
C THR A 67 11.62 9.83 -7.68
N HIS A 68 12.76 10.43 -8.01
CA HIS A 68 12.99 11.02 -9.33
C HIS A 68 12.98 9.97 -10.47
N ARG A 69 13.46 8.76 -10.19
CA ARG A 69 13.33 7.64 -11.13
C ARG A 69 11.88 7.31 -11.41
N PHE A 70 11.05 7.25 -10.34
CA PHE A 70 9.62 6.93 -10.44
C PHE A 70 8.87 7.98 -11.26
N GLU A 71 9.07 9.27 -10.96
CA GLU A 71 8.43 10.39 -11.67
C GLU A 71 8.77 10.44 -13.16
N LYS A 72 9.92 9.92 -13.57
CA LYS A 72 10.36 9.87 -14.97
C LYS A 72 9.99 8.58 -15.69
N ASP A 73 9.55 7.55 -14.97
CA ASP A 73 9.18 6.25 -15.51
C ASP A 73 7.69 6.28 -15.93
N ALA A 74 7.45 6.47 -17.24
CA ALA A 74 6.10 6.55 -17.81
C ALA A 74 5.26 5.28 -17.55
N ASP A 75 5.89 4.10 -17.45
CA ASP A 75 5.19 2.85 -17.16
C ASP A 75 4.77 2.79 -15.69
N ALA A 76 5.64 3.20 -14.77
CA ALA A 76 5.34 3.26 -13.34
C ALA A 76 4.24 4.29 -13.05
N GLU A 77 4.35 5.50 -13.61
CA GLU A 77 3.33 6.54 -13.50
C GLU A 77 2.00 6.09 -14.14
N GLY A 78 2.06 5.41 -15.30
CA GLY A 78 0.86 4.87 -15.95
C GLY A 78 0.17 3.78 -15.13
N GLN A 79 0.91 2.96 -14.39
CA GLN A 79 0.35 1.99 -13.44
C GLN A 79 -0.26 2.70 -12.23
N LEU A 80 0.38 3.75 -11.72
CA LEU A 80 -0.14 4.57 -10.62
C LEU A 80 -1.44 5.28 -10.99
N ASP A 81 -1.54 5.77 -12.22
CA ASP A 81 -2.76 6.42 -12.73
C ASP A 81 -3.96 5.46 -12.84
N LYS A 82 -3.69 4.16 -12.94
CA LYS A 82 -4.68 3.12 -13.24
C LYS A 82 -4.63 1.98 -12.22
N THR A 83 -4.47 2.30 -10.93
CA THR A 83 -4.50 1.24 -9.92
C THR A 83 -5.80 0.43 -10.04
N VAL A 84 -5.70 -0.87 -9.86
CA VAL A 84 -6.88 -1.74 -9.85
C VAL A 84 -7.69 -1.53 -8.57
N ARG A 85 -8.99 -1.73 -8.65
CA ARG A 85 -9.84 -1.65 -7.46
C ARG A 85 -9.54 -2.81 -6.52
N LEU A 86 -9.41 -2.50 -5.23
CA LEU A 86 -9.04 -3.49 -4.22
C LEU A 86 -10.07 -4.63 -4.09
N ASP A 87 -11.37 -4.35 -4.31
CA ASP A 87 -12.44 -5.34 -4.28
C ASP A 87 -12.38 -6.37 -5.43
N SER A 88 -11.58 -6.12 -6.47
CA SER A 88 -11.35 -7.04 -7.59
C SER A 88 -10.12 -7.93 -7.42
N VAL A 89 -9.29 -7.67 -6.39
CA VAL A 89 -8.03 -8.37 -6.17
C VAL A 89 -8.26 -9.71 -5.46
N LYS A 90 -7.53 -10.74 -5.89
CA LYS A 90 -7.54 -12.07 -5.27
C LYS A 90 -6.14 -12.43 -4.79
N GLN A 91 -6.04 -12.93 -3.55
CA GLN A 91 -4.77 -13.31 -2.94
C GLN A 91 -4.03 -14.41 -3.73
N GLU A 92 -4.78 -15.31 -4.40
CA GLU A 92 -4.22 -16.43 -5.16
C GLU A 92 -3.34 -15.97 -6.34
N ASP A 93 -3.58 -14.78 -6.87
CA ASP A 93 -2.87 -14.24 -8.02
C ASP A 93 -1.48 -13.68 -7.68
N TYR A 94 -1.14 -13.56 -6.39
CA TYR A 94 0.09 -12.91 -5.91
C TYR A 94 0.87 -13.75 -4.92
N ASP A 95 2.19 -13.53 -4.86
CA ASP A 95 3.09 -14.20 -3.93
C ASP A 95 3.25 -13.43 -2.61
N THR A 96 3.11 -12.11 -2.65
CA THR A 96 3.22 -11.22 -1.50
C THR A 96 2.39 -9.96 -1.67
N VAL A 97 2.07 -9.30 -0.55
CA VAL A 97 1.45 -7.96 -0.55
C VAL A 97 2.29 -6.98 0.24
N PHE A 98 2.44 -5.76 -0.29
CA PHE A 98 3.14 -4.65 0.32
C PHE A 98 2.21 -3.44 0.46
N TYR A 99 2.19 -2.81 1.62
CA TYR A 99 1.44 -1.59 1.90
C TYR A 99 2.41 -0.42 2.11
N PRO A 100 2.57 0.48 1.12
CA PRO A 100 3.25 1.76 1.32
C PRO A 100 2.54 2.58 2.39
N GLY A 101 3.28 3.44 3.07
CA GLY A 101 2.74 4.27 4.12
C GLY A 101 2.22 5.62 3.63
N GLY A 102 2.51 6.66 4.37
CA GLY A 102 1.75 7.90 4.43
C GLY A 102 0.67 7.77 5.51
N HIS A 103 -0.09 8.82 5.77
CA HIS A 103 -1.12 8.77 6.81
C HIS A 103 -2.45 8.20 6.34
N GLY A 104 -2.76 8.30 5.03
CA GLY A 104 -4.03 7.87 4.44
C GLY A 104 -4.47 6.44 4.82
N PRO A 105 -3.57 5.42 4.84
CA PRO A 105 -3.94 4.04 5.17
C PRO A 105 -4.66 3.87 6.51
N MET A 106 -4.41 4.76 7.47
CA MET A 106 -5.04 4.72 8.80
C MET A 106 -6.55 5.05 8.78
N TRP A 107 -7.06 5.69 7.72
CA TRP A 107 -8.48 6.04 7.58
C TRP A 107 -9.25 5.06 6.72
N ASP A 108 -8.78 4.77 5.51
CA ASP A 108 -9.51 3.90 4.59
C ASP A 108 -9.11 2.43 4.71
N LEU A 109 -7.85 2.09 4.49
CA LEU A 109 -7.39 0.70 4.46
C LEU A 109 -7.53 -0.02 5.81
N ALA A 110 -7.40 0.70 6.92
CA ALA A 110 -7.58 0.14 8.26
C ALA A 110 -9.02 -0.33 8.54
N GLU A 111 -10.00 0.28 7.86
CA GLU A 111 -11.43 0.01 8.05
C GLU A 111 -12.05 -0.73 6.85
N ASP A 112 -11.33 -0.85 5.71
CA ASP A 112 -11.83 -1.48 4.49
C ASP A 112 -11.90 -3.01 4.66
N PRO A 113 -13.12 -3.61 4.57
CA PRO A 113 -13.29 -5.06 4.67
C PRO A 113 -12.47 -5.85 3.62
N ASN A 114 -12.25 -5.28 2.43
CA ASN A 114 -11.47 -5.93 1.38
C ASN A 114 -9.98 -5.96 1.75
N SER A 115 -9.45 -4.88 2.31
CA SER A 115 -8.07 -4.84 2.83
C SER A 115 -7.86 -5.83 3.98
N ILE A 116 -8.78 -5.84 4.95
CA ILE A 116 -8.73 -6.75 6.11
C ILE A 116 -8.74 -8.21 5.64
N LYS A 117 -9.71 -8.60 4.81
CA LYS A 117 -9.81 -9.95 4.27
C LYS A 117 -8.60 -10.34 3.42
N LEU A 118 -8.07 -9.41 2.65
CA LEU A 118 -6.88 -9.64 1.82
C LEU A 118 -5.69 -10.01 2.69
N ILE A 119 -5.40 -9.23 3.73
CA ILE A 119 -4.31 -9.51 4.68
C ILE A 119 -4.52 -10.86 5.36
N GLU A 120 -5.73 -11.12 5.86
CA GLU A 120 -6.08 -12.40 6.50
C GLU A 120 -5.85 -13.59 5.55
N SER A 121 -6.20 -13.45 4.26
CA SER A 121 -6.01 -14.51 3.27
C SER A 121 -4.54 -14.75 2.92
N PHE A 122 -3.72 -13.69 2.82
CA PHE A 122 -2.27 -13.84 2.65
C PHE A 122 -1.63 -14.58 3.82
N LEU A 123 -1.99 -14.19 5.04
CA LEU A 123 -1.48 -14.84 6.26
C LEU A 123 -1.92 -16.30 6.36
N ALA A 124 -3.19 -16.60 6.05
CA ALA A 124 -3.70 -17.97 6.03
C ALA A 124 -3.00 -18.86 4.98
N ALA A 125 -2.60 -18.27 3.85
CA ALA A 125 -1.82 -18.95 2.82
C ALA A 125 -0.31 -19.02 3.13
N GLY A 126 0.16 -18.52 4.27
CA GLY A 126 1.57 -18.47 4.63
C GLY A 126 2.40 -17.52 3.76
N LYS A 127 1.75 -16.57 3.08
CA LYS A 127 2.41 -15.60 2.22
C LYS A 127 2.78 -14.33 2.98
N PRO A 128 3.92 -13.67 2.64
CA PRO A 128 4.36 -12.47 3.32
C PRO A 128 3.39 -11.30 3.16
N VAL A 129 3.23 -10.54 4.25
CA VAL A 129 2.55 -9.23 4.27
C VAL A 129 3.54 -8.22 4.82
N ALA A 130 3.88 -7.21 4.02
CA ALA A 130 4.83 -6.17 4.38
C ALA A 130 4.13 -4.80 4.47
N LEU A 131 4.53 -4.02 5.47
CA LEU A 131 3.94 -2.72 5.76
C LEU A 131 5.02 -1.76 6.24
N VAL A 132 4.97 -0.50 5.81
CA VAL A 132 5.95 0.52 6.19
C VAL A 132 5.28 1.76 6.77
N CYS A 133 5.99 2.51 7.60
CA CYS A 133 5.59 3.80 8.19
C CYS A 133 4.30 3.70 9.03
N HIS A 134 3.19 4.31 8.58
CA HIS A 134 1.87 4.24 9.24
C HIS A 134 0.98 3.11 8.69
N ALA A 135 1.41 2.40 7.63
CA ALA A 135 0.65 1.27 7.08
C ALA A 135 0.38 0.13 8.10
N PRO A 136 1.23 -0.16 9.12
CA PRO A 136 0.86 -1.12 10.17
C PRO A 136 -0.47 -0.84 10.87
N GLY A 137 -0.99 0.39 10.81
CA GLY A 137 -2.33 0.73 11.28
C GLY A 137 -3.46 -0.06 10.59
N VAL A 138 -3.24 -0.59 9.38
CA VAL A 138 -4.21 -1.44 8.67
C VAL A 138 -4.44 -2.79 9.35
N LEU A 139 -3.55 -3.19 10.28
CA LEU A 139 -3.69 -4.44 11.04
C LEU A 139 -4.69 -4.34 12.20
N ARG A 140 -5.21 -3.15 12.47
CA ARG A 140 -6.07 -2.86 13.62
C ARG A 140 -7.22 -3.84 13.79
N HIS A 141 -7.88 -4.23 12.70
CA HIS A 141 -9.03 -5.12 12.70
C HIS A 141 -8.75 -6.51 12.09
N VAL A 142 -7.50 -6.76 11.68
CA VAL A 142 -7.09 -8.05 11.11
C VAL A 142 -7.07 -9.11 12.19
N LYS A 143 -7.61 -10.29 11.87
CA LYS A 143 -7.72 -11.42 12.80
C LYS A 143 -6.88 -12.61 12.35
N THR A 144 -6.47 -13.41 13.31
CA THR A 144 -5.87 -14.73 13.07
C THR A 144 -6.95 -15.73 12.65
N ALA A 145 -6.55 -16.90 12.14
CA ALA A 145 -7.46 -17.99 11.77
C ALA A 145 -8.37 -18.46 12.94
N VAL A 146 -7.98 -18.21 14.20
CA VAL A 146 -8.77 -18.53 15.39
C VAL A 146 -9.60 -17.34 15.89
N GLY A 147 -9.72 -16.26 15.11
CA GLY A 147 -10.55 -15.09 15.38
C GLY A 147 -10.00 -14.09 16.41
N LYS A 148 -8.76 -14.24 16.84
CA LYS A 148 -8.09 -13.28 17.73
C LYS A 148 -7.46 -12.13 16.93
N PRO A 149 -7.37 -10.90 17.49
CA PRO A 149 -6.63 -9.82 16.84
C PRO A 149 -5.21 -10.25 16.47
N LEU A 150 -4.79 -9.97 15.23
CA LEU A 150 -3.46 -10.38 14.76
C LEU A 150 -2.33 -9.77 15.60
N VAL A 151 -2.52 -8.53 16.05
CA VAL A 151 -1.53 -7.78 16.85
C VAL A 151 -1.57 -8.07 18.34
N GLU A 152 -2.50 -8.91 18.80
CA GLU A 152 -2.56 -9.35 20.19
C GLU A 152 -1.34 -10.22 20.52
N ALA A 153 -0.53 -9.77 21.50
CA ALA A 153 0.57 -10.55 22.08
C ALA A 153 1.71 -10.99 21.14
N ARG A 154 1.91 -10.33 20.01
CA ARG A 154 3.17 -10.45 19.26
C ARG A 154 4.19 -9.43 19.82
N ARG A 155 4.93 -9.85 20.81
CA ARG A 155 6.09 -9.12 21.33
C ARG A 155 7.35 -9.55 20.60
#